data_b6d56ed61f53bfe59cb712e2ed616d14
#
_entry.id   b6d56ed61f53bfe59cb712e2ed616d14
#
_cell.length_a   1.000
_cell.length_b   1.000
_cell.length_c   1.000
_cell.angle_alpha   90.00
_cell.angle_beta   90.00
_cell.angle_gamma   90.00
#
_symmetry.space_group_name_H-M   'P 1'
#
loop_
_entity.id
_entity.type
_entity.pdbx_description
1 polymer ?
#
loop_
_entity_poly.entity_id
_entity_poly.type
_entity_poly.pdbx_seq_one_letter_code
_entity_poly.pdbx_strand_id
1 'polypeptide(L)'
;MNRIKYQNLEVIMFLVFNKEKIQTYIVSVLTVAVLITIANVGKVETIQTSSQEKELPIYNVQTDEKKVAFTMNCAWNADDIDNILEILQNNNVKITFFLVGEWVDKYPEAVKKIAEAGHEIGTHSNTHPHVNKLSSEKNLEEIKLSVNKIEKITNKKVELYRPPYGEYNDIVIRTAKNNGYYPIQWNLDTLDYKGLTGDEMWKRIRNKISNG
;
A
#
# COMPACT_ATOMS: atom_id res chain seq x y z
N MET A 1 -99.02 28.84 -30.89
CA MET A 1 -97.72 29.03 -30.21
C MET A 1 -97.01 27.66 -30.15
N ASN A 2 -96.28 27.33 -31.23
CA ASN A 2 -95.70 26.01 -31.43
C ASN A 2 -94.29 25.97 -30.79
N ARG A 3 -94.10 25.08 -29.82
CA ARG A 3 -92.72 24.72 -29.27
C ARG A 3 -92.14 23.67 -30.18
N ILE A 4 -91.02 24.02 -30.82
CA ILE A 4 -90.18 23.07 -31.54
C ILE A 4 -89.36 22.34 -30.50
N LYS A 5 -89.51 20.98 -30.41
CA LYS A 5 -88.61 20.12 -29.62
C LYS A 5 -87.33 19.82 -30.43
N TYR A 6 -86.24 20.29 -29.99
CA TYR A 6 -84.92 19.82 -30.51
C TYR A 6 -84.68 18.40 -30.02
N GLN A 7 -84.56 17.46 -30.94
CA GLN A 7 -84.05 16.13 -30.67
C GLN A 7 -82.53 16.22 -30.66
N ASN A 8 -81.95 15.73 -29.59
CA ASN A 8 -80.48 15.53 -29.48
C ASN A 8 -80.05 14.45 -30.47
N LEU A 9 -79.32 14.83 -31.51
CA LEU A 9 -78.61 13.88 -32.34
C LEU A 9 -77.37 13.42 -31.59
N GLU A 10 -77.34 12.16 -31.07
CA GLU A 10 -76.12 11.53 -30.64
C GLU A 10 -75.29 11.15 -31.88
N VAL A 11 -74.18 11.82 -32.07
CA VAL A 11 -73.24 11.47 -33.14
C VAL A 11 -72.46 10.29 -32.66
N ILE A 12 -72.76 9.05 -33.09
CA ILE A 12 -72.00 7.86 -32.85
C ILE A 12 -70.85 7.84 -33.84
N MET A 13 -69.67 8.11 -33.34
CA MET A 13 -68.41 8.04 -34.09
C MET A 13 -67.95 6.58 -34.18
N PHE A 14 -68.00 5.96 -35.37
CA PHE A 14 -67.46 4.65 -35.62
C PHE A 14 -65.98 4.76 -35.96
N LEU A 15 -65.12 4.23 -35.11
CA LEU A 15 -63.69 4.04 -35.39
C LEU A 15 -63.52 2.75 -36.23
N VAL A 16 -63.28 2.92 -37.52
CA VAL A 16 -62.99 1.76 -38.43
C VAL A 16 -61.49 1.49 -38.38
N PHE A 17 -61.11 0.41 -37.76
CA PHE A 17 -59.71 -0.03 -37.73
C PHE A 17 -59.39 -0.92 -38.91
N ASN A 18 -58.45 -0.53 -39.77
CA ASN A 18 -57.90 -1.36 -40.81
C ASN A 18 -56.88 -2.33 -40.19
N LYS A 19 -57.08 -3.66 -40.36
CA LYS A 19 -56.27 -4.72 -39.78
C LYS A 19 -54.78 -4.56 -40.10
N GLU A 20 -54.46 -4.18 -41.35
CA GLU A 20 -53.08 -3.99 -41.79
C GLU A 20 -52.40 -2.79 -41.08
N LYS A 21 -53.15 -1.69 -40.89
CA LYS A 21 -52.62 -0.53 -40.13
C LYS A 21 -52.40 -0.85 -38.68
N ILE A 22 -53.29 -1.63 -38.04
CA ILE A 22 -53.12 -2.07 -36.65
C ILE A 22 -51.84 -2.93 -36.50
N GLN A 23 -51.61 -3.90 -37.45
CA GLN A 23 -50.39 -4.68 -37.44
C GLN A 23 -49.13 -3.81 -37.55
N THR A 24 -49.17 -2.82 -38.46
CA THR A 24 -48.04 -1.90 -38.66
C THR A 24 -47.75 -1.10 -37.37
N TYR A 25 -48.77 -0.59 -36.69
CA TYR A 25 -48.63 0.15 -35.43
C TYR A 25 -48.06 -0.75 -34.31
N ILE A 26 -48.57 -1.97 -34.16
CA ILE A 26 -48.08 -2.93 -33.17
C ILE A 26 -46.58 -3.24 -33.40
N VAL A 27 -46.21 -3.55 -34.66
CA VAL A 27 -44.80 -3.79 -35.00
C VAL A 27 -43.93 -2.57 -34.70
N SER A 28 -44.38 -1.36 -35.06
CA SER A 28 -43.63 -0.14 -34.79
C SER A 28 -43.42 0.09 -33.28
N VAL A 29 -44.47 -0.11 -32.46
CA VAL A 29 -44.39 0.04 -31.01
C VAL A 29 -43.44 -1.00 -30.39
N LEU A 30 -43.51 -2.26 -30.86
CA LEU A 30 -42.60 -3.31 -30.40
C LEU A 30 -41.17 -3.00 -30.79
N THR A 31 -40.93 -2.51 -32.01
CA THR A 31 -39.57 -2.13 -32.46
C THR A 31 -38.99 -1.01 -31.60
N VAL A 32 -39.79 0.02 -31.30
CA VAL A 32 -39.38 1.12 -30.40
C VAL A 32 -39.11 0.61 -28.99
N ALA A 33 -39.96 -0.26 -28.46
CA ALA A 33 -39.73 -0.88 -27.13
C ALA A 33 -38.43 -1.70 -27.07
N VAL A 34 -38.15 -2.46 -28.13
CA VAL A 34 -36.88 -3.22 -28.23
C VAL A 34 -35.69 -2.27 -28.32
N LEU A 35 -35.75 -1.21 -29.09
CA LEU A 35 -34.69 -0.22 -29.18
C LEU A 35 -34.45 0.50 -27.83
N ILE A 36 -35.50 0.82 -27.08
CA ILE A 36 -35.37 1.39 -25.75
C ILE A 36 -34.74 0.41 -24.76
N THR A 37 -35.12 -0.88 -24.83
CA THR A 37 -34.49 -1.89 -23.98
C THR A 37 -33.01 -2.09 -24.32
N ILE A 38 -32.65 -2.14 -25.60
CA ILE A 38 -31.24 -2.23 -26.05
C ILE A 38 -30.46 -0.98 -25.58
N ALA A 39 -31.02 0.22 -25.71
CA ALA A 39 -30.37 1.45 -25.26
C ALA A 39 -30.20 1.52 -23.72
N ASN A 40 -31.09 0.90 -22.96
CA ASN A 40 -30.97 0.82 -21.51
C ASN A 40 -30.04 -0.32 -21.04
N VAL A 41 -30.00 -1.46 -21.74
CA VAL A 41 -29.06 -2.54 -21.46
C VAL A 41 -27.62 -2.13 -21.86
N GLY A 42 -27.48 -1.25 -22.86
CA GLY A 42 -26.18 -0.70 -23.28
C GLY A 42 -25.59 0.35 -22.32
N LYS A 43 -26.33 0.78 -21.29
CA LYS A 43 -25.74 1.48 -20.15
C LYS A 43 -25.09 0.47 -19.21
N VAL A 44 -24.09 -0.24 -19.70
CA VAL A 44 -23.10 -0.84 -18.83
C VAL A 44 -22.50 0.33 -18.07
N GLU A 45 -22.84 0.45 -16.78
CA GLU A 45 -22.03 1.25 -15.89
C GLU A 45 -20.61 0.72 -16.09
N THR A 46 -19.76 1.51 -16.73
CA THR A 46 -18.32 1.32 -16.65
C THR A 46 -18.04 1.39 -15.17
N ILE A 47 -17.96 0.21 -14.52
CA ILE A 47 -17.28 0.10 -13.26
C ILE A 47 -15.90 0.63 -13.60
N GLN A 48 -15.64 1.90 -13.29
CA GLN A 48 -14.29 2.39 -13.19
C GLN A 48 -13.65 1.46 -12.14
N THR A 49 -13.02 0.40 -12.61
CA THR A 49 -11.96 -0.23 -11.88
C THR A 49 -10.93 0.88 -11.71
N SER A 50 -11.09 1.65 -10.65
CA SER A 50 -10.00 2.41 -10.10
C SER A 50 -8.88 1.38 -9.99
N SER A 51 -7.94 1.43 -10.92
CA SER A 51 -6.65 0.78 -10.74
C SER A 51 -6.05 1.51 -9.55
N GLN A 52 -6.35 1.01 -8.36
CA GLN A 52 -5.81 1.55 -7.13
C GLN A 52 -4.31 1.41 -7.32
N GLU A 53 -3.64 2.54 -7.48
CA GLU A 53 -2.21 2.58 -7.70
C GLU A 53 -1.54 1.75 -6.61
N LYS A 54 -0.72 0.79 -7.02
CA LYS A 54 -0.10 -0.15 -6.09
C LYS A 54 0.74 0.62 -5.10
N GLU A 55 0.47 0.45 -3.82
CA GLU A 55 1.24 1.08 -2.77
C GLU A 55 2.64 0.47 -2.69
N LEU A 56 3.66 1.31 -2.80
CA LEU A 56 5.05 0.88 -2.74
C LEU A 56 5.75 1.45 -1.51
N PRO A 57 6.68 0.69 -0.92
CA PRO A 57 7.64 1.21 0.06
C PRO A 57 8.72 2.03 -0.66
N ILE A 58 9.52 2.74 0.11
CA ILE A 58 10.66 3.50 -0.38
C ILE A 58 11.83 2.55 -0.58
N TYR A 59 12.34 2.44 -1.82
CA TYR A 59 13.52 1.64 -2.18
C TYR A 59 14.78 2.48 -2.30
N ASN A 60 14.62 3.69 -2.79
CA ASN A 60 15.69 4.66 -3.03
C ASN A 60 15.13 6.09 -3.03
N VAL A 61 16.02 7.07 -3.06
CA VAL A 61 15.68 8.49 -3.17
C VAL A 61 16.30 9.02 -4.45
N GLN A 62 15.51 9.72 -5.26
CA GLN A 62 16.03 10.37 -6.45
C GLN A 62 16.95 11.54 -6.06
N THR A 63 18.24 11.45 -6.41
CA THR A 63 19.24 12.46 -6.14
C THR A 63 20.37 12.41 -7.17
N ASP A 64 20.92 13.58 -7.50
CA ASP A 64 22.13 13.70 -8.32
C ASP A 64 23.41 13.68 -7.47
N GLU A 65 23.27 13.74 -6.16
CA GLU A 65 24.40 13.68 -5.23
C GLU A 65 24.94 12.24 -5.13
N LYS A 66 26.25 12.10 -5.06
CA LYS A 66 26.91 10.79 -4.85
C LYS A 66 26.72 10.33 -3.41
N LYS A 67 25.51 9.91 -3.09
CA LYS A 67 25.11 9.43 -1.76
C LYS A 67 24.45 8.07 -1.87
N VAL A 68 24.68 7.22 -0.86
CA VAL A 68 24.01 5.95 -0.63
C VAL A 68 23.61 5.85 0.83
N ALA A 69 22.51 5.16 1.12
CA ALA A 69 22.09 4.87 2.47
C ALA A 69 22.50 3.42 2.82
N PHE A 70 23.33 3.25 3.86
CA PHE A 70 23.55 1.96 4.46
C PHE A 70 22.49 1.68 5.52
N THR A 71 21.96 0.47 5.52
CA THR A 71 20.98 0.05 6.51
C THR A 71 21.31 -1.34 7.03
N MET A 72 20.99 -1.62 8.27
CA MET A 72 21.21 -2.91 8.93
C MET A 72 19.97 -3.35 9.69
N ASN A 73 19.60 -4.63 9.59
CA ASN A 73 18.54 -5.22 10.40
C ASN A 73 19.14 -5.91 11.62
N CYS A 74 18.56 -5.70 12.81
CA CYS A 74 18.95 -6.36 14.05
C CYS A 74 17.83 -7.26 14.54
N ALA A 75 17.99 -8.57 14.35
CA ALA A 75 16.97 -9.58 14.63
C ALA A 75 17.44 -10.77 15.47
N TRP A 76 18.75 -11.09 15.52
CA TRP A 76 19.23 -12.32 16.15
C TRP A 76 20.10 -12.08 17.40
N ASN A 77 21.38 -11.73 17.23
CA ASN A 77 22.31 -11.44 18.32
C ASN A 77 22.80 -9.98 18.26
N ALA A 78 23.65 -9.60 19.22
CA ALA A 78 24.25 -8.27 19.30
C ALA A 78 25.78 -8.32 19.51
N ASP A 79 26.40 -9.47 19.29
CA ASP A 79 27.80 -9.71 19.63
C ASP A 79 28.76 -8.88 18.78
N ASP A 80 28.35 -8.46 17.60
CA ASP A 80 29.12 -7.70 16.62
C ASP A 80 28.83 -6.19 16.66
N ILE A 81 27.80 -5.74 17.41
CA ILE A 81 27.36 -4.32 17.42
C ILE A 81 28.51 -3.39 17.83
N ASP A 82 29.28 -3.71 18.86
CA ASP A 82 30.36 -2.85 19.32
C ASP A 82 31.44 -2.69 18.24
N ASN A 83 31.83 -3.78 17.57
CA ASN A 83 32.79 -3.76 16.46
C ASN A 83 32.25 -2.97 15.24
N ILE A 84 30.96 -3.16 14.90
CA ILE A 84 30.32 -2.41 13.82
C ILE A 84 30.31 -0.91 14.13
N LEU A 85 29.93 -0.51 15.33
CA LEU A 85 29.92 0.90 15.77
C LEU A 85 31.31 1.51 15.72
N GLU A 86 32.35 0.79 16.14
CA GLU A 86 33.73 1.22 16.03
C GLU A 86 34.17 1.44 14.57
N ILE A 87 33.87 0.51 13.68
CA ILE A 87 34.16 0.65 12.24
C ILE A 87 33.46 1.85 11.64
N LEU A 88 32.18 2.04 11.95
CA LEU A 88 31.39 3.17 11.46
C LEU A 88 31.93 4.49 11.98
N GLN A 89 32.32 4.56 13.25
CA GLN A 89 32.92 5.74 13.88
C GLN A 89 34.27 6.08 13.23
N ASN A 90 35.16 5.11 13.07
CA ASN A 90 36.49 5.28 12.49
C ASN A 90 36.43 5.78 11.03
N ASN A 91 35.35 5.46 10.31
CA ASN A 91 35.12 5.91 8.95
C ASN A 91 34.20 7.13 8.84
N ASN A 92 33.74 7.71 9.97
CA ASN A 92 32.79 8.81 10.03
C ASN A 92 31.50 8.54 9.23
N VAL A 93 30.98 7.32 9.30
CA VAL A 93 29.76 6.87 8.60
C VAL A 93 28.61 6.74 9.60
N LYS A 94 27.45 7.29 9.22
CA LYS A 94 26.18 7.04 9.93
C LYS A 94 25.28 6.20 9.05
N ILE A 95 24.58 5.24 9.68
CA ILE A 95 23.66 4.31 9.01
C ILE A 95 22.31 4.27 9.74
N THR A 96 21.34 3.60 9.15
CA THR A 96 20.04 3.32 9.78
C THR A 96 19.98 1.86 10.25
N PHE A 97 19.68 1.66 11.53
CA PHE A 97 19.43 0.35 12.11
C PHE A 97 17.94 0.08 12.22
N PHE A 98 17.45 -1.02 11.69
CA PHE A 98 16.07 -1.48 11.83
C PHE A 98 15.99 -2.60 12.87
N LEU A 99 15.37 -2.31 14.02
CA LEU A 99 15.41 -3.17 15.19
C LEU A 99 14.10 -3.95 15.36
N VAL A 100 14.19 -5.25 15.58
CA VAL A 100 13.05 -6.08 16.01
C VAL A 100 12.78 -5.79 17.49
N GLY A 101 11.50 -5.64 17.86
CA GLY A 101 11.12 -5.28 19.24
C GLY A 101 11.56 -6.31 20.29
N GLU A 102 11.53 -7.60 19.98
CA GLU A 102 12.08 -8.65 20.86
C GLU A 102 13.60 -8.56 20.99
N TRP A 103 14.30 -8.13 19.95
CA TRP A 103 15.74 -7.86 20.01
C TRP A 103 16.04 -6.66 20.91
N VAL A 104 15.18 -5.62 20.88
CA VAL A 104 15.28 -4.45 21.76
C VAL A 104 15.14 -4.83 23.22
N ASP A 105 14.18 -5.70 23.55
CA ASP A 105 14.01 -6.21 24.93
C ASP A 105 15.24 -6.99 25.39
N LYS A 106 15.83 -7.77 24.50
CA LYS A 106 16.97 -8.65 24.82
C LYS A 106 18.29 -7.88 24.95
N TYR A 107 18.48 -6.81 24.16
CA TYR A 107 19.74 -6.09 24.05
C TYR A 107 19.59 -4.56 24.24
N PRO A 108 18.98 -4.09 25.34
CA PRO A 108 18.71 -2.67 25.55
C PRO A 108 19.98 -1.80 25.55
N GLU A 109 21.10 -2.33 26.03
CA GLU A 109 22.38 -1.59 26.04
C GLU A 109 22.93 -1.40 24.62
N ALA A 110 22.74 -2.37 23.72
CA ALA A 110 23.13 -2.21 22.32
C ALA A 110 22.27 -1.13 21.62
N VAL A 111 20.96 -1.09 21.90
CA VAL A 111 20.07 -0.04 21.40
C VAL A 111 20.55 1.35 21.85
N LYS A 112 20.89 1.49 23.13
CA LYS A 112 21.42 2.72 23.69
C LYS A 112 22.71 3.17 23.03
N LYS A 113 23.68 2.25 22.85
CA LYS A 113 24.93 2.52 22.15
C LYS A 113 24.74 2.98 20.72
N ILE A 114 23.82 2.33 19.96
CA ILE A 114 23.46 2.73 18.60
C ILE A 114 22.91 4.16 18.58
N ALA A 115 22.01 4.48 19.50
CA ALA A 115 21.39 5.80 19.60
C ALA A 115 22.41 6.89 20.01
N GLU A 116 23.29 6.61 21.00
CA GLU A 116 24.33 7.51 21.48
C GLU A 116 25.42 7.76 20.44
N ALA A 117 25.73 6.75 19.62
CA ALA A 117 26.62 6.88 18.48
C ALA A 117 26.03 7.75 17.34
N GLY A 118 24.78 8.20 17.46
CA GLY A 118 24.15 9.12 16.52
C GLY A 118 23.65 8.48 15.23
N HIS A 119 23.40 7.17 15.26
CA HIS A 119 22.78 6.46 14.16
C HIS A 119 21.26 6.68 14.14
N GLU A 120 20.65 6.53 12.98
CA GLU A 120 19.21 6.52 12.82
C GLU A 120 18.65 5.15 13.19
N ILE A 121 17.46 5.12 13.79
CA ILE A 121 16.82 3.89 14.22
C ILE A 121 15.42 3.82 13.65
N GLY A 122 15.10 2.70 13.00
CA GLY A 122 13.76 2.32 12.55
C GLY A 122 13.29 1.04 13.26
N THR A 123 12.02 0.72 13.08
CA THR A 123 11.43 -0.55 13.56
C THR A 123 11.44 -1.63 12.49
N HIS A 124 11.62 -2.89 12.90
CA HIS A 124 11.52 -4.09 12.06
C HIS A 124 10.42 -5.03 12.57
N SER A 125 9.25 -4.47 12.95
CA SER A 125 8.18 -5.14 13.71
C SER A 125 8.59 -5.56 15.12
N ASN A 126 7.65 -6.10 15.90
CA ASN A 126 7.94 -6.53 17.26
C ASN A 126 8.50 -7.96 17.33
N THR A 127 7.87 -8.91 16.60
CA THR A 127 8.19 -10.34 16.65
C THR A 127 8.76 -10.89 15.34
N HIS A 128 9.05 -10.05 14.36
CA HIS A 128 9.51 -10.41 13.02
C HIS A 128 8.56 -11.36 12.27
N PRO A 129 7.26 -11.07 12.18
CA PRO A 129 6.25 -11.96 11.58
C PRO A 129 6.21 -11.89 10.05
N HIS A 130 5.51 -12.84 9.43
CA HIS A 130 5.10 -12.74 8.04
C HIS A 130 3.95 -11.72 7.91
N VAL A 131 4.29 -10.46 7.67
CA VAL A 131 3.36 -9.30 7.71
C VAL A 131 2.21 -9.39 6.71
N ASN A 132 2.40 -10.07 5.57
CA ASN A 132 1.36 -10.29 4.58
C ASN A 132 0.23 -11.23 5.05
N LYS A 133 0.46 -11.97 6.13
CA LYS A 133 -0.53 -12.87 6.76
C LYS A 133 -1.32 -12.20 7.88
N LEU A 134 -0.96 -10.97 8.25
CA LEU A 134 -1.59 -10.24 9.33
C LEU A 134 -2.67 -9.28 8.83
N SER A 135 -3.66 -9.01 9.68
CA SER A 135 -4.61 -7.92 9.45
C SER A 135 -3.93 -6.55 9.60
N SER A 136 -4.61 -5.47 9.18
CA SER A 136 -4.15 -4.10 9.37
C SER A 136 -3.87 -3.77 10.85
N GLU A 137 -4.78 -4.19 11.74
CA GLU A 137 -4.69 -3.96 13.18
C GLU A 137 -3.46 -4.67 13.78
N LYS A 138 -3.23 -5.93 13.38
CA LYS A 138 -2.08 -6.70 13.86
C LYS A 138 -0.76 -6.17 13.31
N ASN A 139 -0.71 -5.74 12.07
CA ASN A 139 0.47 -5.05 11.51
C ASN A 139 0.77 -3.76 12.28
N LEU A 140 -0.26 -2.97 12.60
CA LEU A 140 -0.07 -1.75 13.38
C LEU A 140 0.37 -2.04 14.82
N GLU A 141 -0.18 -3.07 15.45
CA GLU A 141 0.25 -3.51 16.79
C GLU A 141 1.74 -3.89 16.80
N GLU A 142 2.20 -4.69 15.84
CA GLU A 142 3.60 -5.08 15.67
C GLU A 142 4.53 -3.86 15.53
N ILE A 143 4.14 -2.88 14.73
CA ILE A 143 4.91 -1.65 14.56
C ILE A 143 4.96 -0.87 15.88
N LYS A 144 3.80 -0.58 16.49
CA LYS A 144 3.70 0.25 17.68
C LYS A 144 4.40 -0.36 18.91
N LEU A 145 4.29 -1.67 19.11
CA LEU A 145 4.98 -2.33 20.20
C LEU A 145 6.50 -2.17 20.11
N SER A 146 7.07 -2.38 18.93
CA SER A 146 8.50 -2.18 18.71
C SER A 146 8.91 -0.71 18.86
N VAL A 147 8.17 0.21 18.27
CA VAL A 147 8.44 1.65 18.35
C VAL A 147 8.46 2.11 19.82
N ASN A 148 7.44 1.75 20.61
CA ASN A 148 7.37 2.12 22.02
C ASN A 148 8.59 1.65 22.84
N LYS A 149 9.09 0.44 22.55
CA LYS A 149 10.28 -0.11 23.20
C LYS A 149 11.54 0.69 22.84
N ILE A 150 11.72 0.99 21.55
CA ILE A 150 12.86 1.76 21.06
C ILE A 150 12.83 3.19 21.63
N GLU A 151 11.70 3.87 21.53
CA GLU A 151 11.55 5.26 22.00
C GLU A 151 11.75 5.39 23.51
N LYS A 152 11.31 4.40 24.29
CA LYS A 152 11.52 4.35 25.74
C LYS A 152 13.00 4.33 26.13
N ILE A 153 13.85 3.66 25.33
CA ILE A 153 15.29 3.57 25.60
C ILE A 153 16.03 4.79 25.05
N THR A 154 15.66 5.23 23.85
CA THR A 154 16.45 6.22 23.10
C THR A 154 16.01 7.65 23.32
N ASN A 155 14.79 7.88 23.83
CA ASN A 155 14.09 9.17 23.86
C ASN A 155 14.02 9.86 22.47
N LYS A 156 14.10 9.10 21.39
CA LYS A 156 14.03 9.59 20.01
C LYS A 156 12.79 9.04 19.34
N LYS A 157 12.12 9.87 18.54
CA LYS A 157 10.97 9.45 17.71
C LYS A 157 11.41 8.48 16.63
N VAL A 158 10.64 7.42 16.41
CA VAL A 158 10.85 6.41 15.39
C VAL A 158 9.75 6.49 14.34
N GLU A 159 10.13 6.84 13.12
CA GLU A 159 9.20 7.00 11.98
C GLU A 159 9.47 6.01 10.85
N LEU A 160 10.65 5.35 10.85
CA LEU A 160 11.01 4.41 9.80
C LEU A 160 10.55 3.00 10.17
N TYR A 161 9.92 2.33 9.22
CA TYR A 161 9.46 0.96 9.36
C TYR A 161 10.00 0.11 8.21
N ARG A 162 10.63 -1.02 8.51
CA ARG A 162 11.00 -2.02 7.52
C ARG A 162 10.21 -3.29 7.74
N PRO A 163 9.37 -3.72 6.78
CA PRO A 163 8.66 -4.99 6.88
C PRO A 163 9.63 -6.17 6.95
N PRO A 164 9.43 -7.15 7.86
CA PRO A 164 10.16 -8.40 7.90
C PRO A 164 10.17 -9.15 6.56
N TYR A 165 11.24 -9.86 6.27
CA TYR A 165 11.45 -10.65 5.04
C TYR A 165 11.37 -9.83 3.73
N GLY A 166 11.25 -8.51 3.80
CA GLY A 166 10.93 -7.68 2.64
C GLY A 166 9.52 -7.88 2.10
N GLU A 167 8.65 -8.56 2.85
CA GLU A 167 7.26 -8.80 2.48
C GLU A 167 6.43 -7.53 2.63
N TYR A 168 5.59 -7.25 1.65
CA TYR A 168 4.58 -6.21 1.75
C TYR A 168 3.42 -6.44 0.77
N ASN A 169 2.31 -5.87 1.10
CA ASN A 169 1.14 -5.69 0.23
C ASN A 169 0.54 -4.31 0.52
N ASP A 170 -0.51 -3.93 -0.20
CA ASP A 170 -1.15 -2.63 -0.03
C ASP A 170 -1.66 -2.39 1.39
N ILE A 171 -2.10 -3.44 2.09
CA ILE A 171 -2.56 -3.33 3.49
C ILE A 171 -1.39 -2.94 4.40
N VAL A 172 -0.26 -3.63 4.29
CA VAL A 172 0.95 -3.35 5.09
C VAL A 172 1.43 -1.92 4.87
N ILE A 173 1.56 -1.51 3.60
CA ILE A 173 2.06 -0.18 3.26
C ILE A 173 1.11 0.92 3.71
N ARG A 174 -0.20 0.80 3.44
CA ARG A 174 -1.20 1.78 3.89
C ARG A 174 -1.30 1.85 5.41
N THR A 175 -1.24 0.70 6.09
CA THR A 175 -1.26 0.67 7.55
C THR A 175 -0.11 1.48 8.13
N ALA A 176 1.11 1.30 7.62
CA ALA A 176 2.26 2.08 8.07
C ALA A 176 2.09 3.57 7.74
N LYS A 177 1.84 3.93 6.49
CA LYS A 177 1.72 5.32 6.04
C LYS A 177 0.61 6.09 6.76
N ASN A 178 -0.57 5.50 6.91
CA ASN A 178 -1.71 6.14 7.58
C ASN A 178 -1.49 6.36 9.08
N ASN A 179 -0.49 5.72 9.67
CA ASN A 179 -0.10 5.90 11.07
C ASN A 179 1.23 6.65 11.24
N GLY A 180 1.71 7.32 10.20
CA GLY A 180 2.88 8.20 10.25
C GLY A 180 4.22 7.48 10.17
N TYR A 181 4.26 6.24 9.69
CA TYR A 181 5.49 5.49 9.46
C TYR A 181 5.84 5.44 7.98
N TYR A 182 7.13 5.55 7.67
CA TYR A 182 7.66 5.44 6.32
C TYR A 182 8.15 4.01 6.07
N PRO A 183 7.47 3.22 5.19
CA PRO A 183 7.92 1.88 4.84
C PRO A 183 9.19 1.94 3.98
N ILE A 184 10.29 1.38 4.49
CA ILE A 184 11.61 1.39 3.85
C ILE A 184 11.99 -0.01 3.42
N GLN A 185 12.40 -0.15 2.16
CA GLN A 185 12.99 -1.36 1.61
C GLN A 185 14.48 -1.15 1.28
N TRP A 186 15.01 -1.90 0.36
CA TRP A 186 16.37 -1.80 -0.16
C TRP A 186 16.39 -2.17 -1.65
N ASN A 187 17.32 -1.65 -2.38
CA ASN A 187 17.57 -2.01 -3.78
C ASN A 187 18.79 -2.91 -3.95
N LEU A 188 19.71 -2.91 -2.99
CA LEU A 188 20.87 -3.80 -2.97
C LEU A 188 20.89 -4.60 -1.66
N ASP A 189 21.17 -5.90 -1.77
CA ASP A 189 21.20 -6.84 -0.66
C ASP A 189 22.53 -7.58 -0.64
N THR A 190 23.25 -7.48 0.46
CA THR A 190 24.53 -8.16 0.67
C THR A 190 24.36 -9.64 0.96
N LEU A 191 23.20 -10.08 1.43
CA LEU A 191 22.91 -11.43 1.94
C LEU A 191 23.85 -11.83 3.10
N ASP A 192 24.15 -10.90 3.99
CA ASP A 192 25.00 -11.09 5.18
C ASP A 192 24.55 -12.27 6.03
N TYR A 193 23.22 -12.47 6.15
CA TYR A 193 22.63 -13.59 6.91
C TYR A 193 22.89 -14.99 6.30
N LYS A 194 23.52 -15.09 5.12
CA LYS A 194 23.85 -16.36 4.46
C LYS A 194 25.28 -16.87 4.75
N GLY A 195 25.97 -16.22 5.67
CA GLY A 195 27.34 -16.60 6.02
C GLY A 195 28.38 -16.29 4.93
N LEU A 196 28.10 -15.30 4.08
CA LEU A 196 29.03 -14.82 3.08
C LEU A 196 30.19 -14.05 3.74
N THR A 197 31.38 -14.16 3.16
CA THR A 197 32.51 -13.31 3.54
C THR A 197 32.30 -11.86 3.08
N GLY A 198 32.99 -10.90 3.71
CA GLY A 198 32.93 -9.50 3.30
C GLY A 198 33.26 -9.27 1.82
N ASP A 199 34.24 -10.02 1.28
CA ASP A 199 34.60 -9.97 -0.15
C ASP A 199 33.47 -10.46 -1.07
N GLU A 200 32.78 -11.52 -0.67
CA GLU A 200 31.63 -12.03 -1.43
C GLU A 200 30.49 -11.06 -1.40
N MET A 201 30.16 -10.48 -0.26
CA MET A 201 29.17 -9.43 -0.09
C MET A 201 29.52 -8.22 -0.96
N TRP A 202 30.77 -7.75 -0.91
CA TRP A 202 31.24 -6.62 -1.71
C TRP A 202 31.14 -6.88 -3.21
N LYS A 203 31.62 -8.03 -3.70
CA LYS A 203 31.53 -8.43 -5.11
C LYS A 203 30.08 -8.43 -5.62
N ARG A 204 29.14 -8.75 -4.75
CA ARG A 204 27.72 -8.84 -5.06
C ARG A 204 27.10 -7.49 -5.40
N ILE A 205 27.52 -6.42 -4.70
CA ILE A 205 26.87 -5.10 -4.78
C ILE A 205 27.71 -4.04 -5.52
N ARG A 206 29.04 -4.11 -5.50
CA ARG A 206 29.94 -3.03 -5.92
C ARG A 206 29.68 -2.44 -7.31
N ASN A 207 29.27 -3.27 -8.27
CA ASN A 207 29.00 -2.83 -9.66
C ASN A 207 27.54 -2.40 -9.89
N LYS A 208 26.72 -2.39 -8.84
CA LYS A 208 25.29 -2.05 -8.88
C LYS A 208 24.98 -0.80 -8.06
N ILE A 209 25.98 -0.25 -7.36
CA ILE A 209 25.79 0.94 -6.54
C ILE A 209 25.52 2.13 -7.44
N SER A 210 24.43 2.84 -7.15
CA SER A 210 24.01 4.08 -7.80
C SER A 210 23.69 5.13 -6.73
N ASN A 211 23.47 6.37 -7.14
CA ASN A 211 23.02 7.42 -6.24
C ASN A 211 21.60 7.13 -5.74
N GLY A 212 21.28 7.47 -4.47
CA GLY A 212 19.98 7.34 -3.83
C GLY A 212 19.80 6.02 -3.15
#